data_f8752ef4a59b1bf7efa3fe7b14ef0cc1
#
_entry.id   f8752ef4a59b1bf7efa3fe7b14ef0cc1
#
_cell.length_a   1.000
_cell.length_b   1.000
_cell.length_c   1.000
_cell.angle_alpha   90.00
_cell.angle_beta   90.00
_cell.angle_gamma   90.00
#
_symmetry.space_group_name_H-M   'P 1'
#
loop_
_entity.id
_entity.type
_entity.pdbx_description
1 polymer ?
#
loop_
_entity_poly.entity_id
_entity_poly.type
_entity_poly.pdbx_seq_one_letter_code
_entity_poly.pdbx_strand_id
1 'polypeptide(L)'
;MMLCSIREEIPKNQQKRPVALMIPVNLRNYFPSQSMTNFFGWIEVGYIFSDETTFEDVLLSVKKQFEEELVKEKIAMHMSGYVRIEKNPFVRAVPLEIKKYFLMIGANLGSRSITAVYSNIGIIRLPEEYKEYIQHFGIFASTNSLQMCSCSYGDEMVLGFTSKIPNDSIQRNFQRMLGEENVSHRELKNEFPGYGEKHRLEKKENQKVIQTFSFLCLAIAVICGMINFMMADVLNWFWFAGAGCACAWLVVMVAYYKRRNILKNEMWQLLLISVIAILWDRFTG
;
A
#
# COMPACT_ATOMS: atom_id res chain seq x y z
N MET A 1 1.33 6.56 -21.78
CA MET A 1 1.37 7.78 -20.96
C MET A 1 1.69 7.48 -19.47
N MET A 2 0.89 6.71 -18.70
CA MET A 2 1.15 6.50 -17.26
C MET A 2 2.53 5.92 -16.96
N LEU A 3 2.99 4.90 -17.70
CA LEU A 3 4.34 4.34 -17.56
C LEU A 3 5.44 5.39 -17.79
N CYS A 4 5.28 6.23 -18.81
CA CYS A 4 6.22 7.30 -19.13
C CYS A 4 6.24 8.38 -18.06
N SER A 5 5.07 8.79 -17.57
CA SER A 5 4.95 9.79 -16.49
C SER A 5 5.59 9.32 -15.17
N ILE A 6 5.48 8.03 -14.87
CA ILE A 6 6.14 7.43 -13.71
C ILE A 6 7.66 7.38 -13.92
N ARG A 7 8.13 7.01 -15.12
CA ARG A 7 9.56 6.95 -15.42
C ARG A 7 10.29 8.27 -15.16
N GLU A 8 9.68 9.38 -15.51
CA GLU A 8 10.28 10.71 -15.32
C GLU A 8 10.59 11.02 -13.86
N GLU A 9 9.84 10.45 -12.94
CA GLU A 9 10.02 10.64 -11.48
C GLU A 9 10.96 9.60 -10.85
N ILE A 10 11.35 8.56 -11.59
CA ILE A 10 12.26 7.54 -11.07
C ILE A 10 13.71 8.04 -11.16
N PRO A 11 14.46 8.03 -10.05
CA PRO A 11 15.87 8.37 -10.06
C PRO A 11 16.68 7.53 -11.06
N LYS A 12 17.64 8.13 -11.74
CA LYS A 12 18.45 7.47 -12.81
C LYS A 12 19.08 6.15 -12.37
N ASN A 13 19.49 6.03 -11.12
CA ASN A 13 20.06 4.79 -10.56
C ASN A 13 19.05 3.63 -10.42
N GLN A 14 17.75 3.91 -10.47
CA GLN A 14 16.68 2.92 -10.37
C GLN A 14 15.96 2.65 -11.70
N GLN A 15 16.26 3.38 -12.75
CA GLN A 15 15.61 3.27 -14.07
C GLN A 15 15.89 1.94 -14.79
N LYS A 16 16.86 1.15 -14.32
CA LYS A 16 17.12 -0.21 -14.84
C LYS A 16 16.02 -1.22 -14.46
N ARG A 17 15.13 -0.87 -13.53
CA ARG A 17 14.01 -1.73 -13.14
C ARG A 17 12.81 -1.47 -14.04
N PRO A 18 12.01 -2.50 -14.36
CA PRO A 18 10.78 -2.30 -15.11
C PRO A 18 9.80 -1.41 -14.34
N VAL A 19 9.14 -0.52 -15.04
CA VAL A 19 7.95 0.16 -14.55
C VAL A 19 6.76 -0.71 -14.93
N ALA A 20 6.02 -1.23 -13.96
CA ALA A 20 4.93 -2.16 -14.19
C ALA A 20 3.62 -1.67 -13.58
N LEU A 21 2.55 -1.84 -14.34
CA LEU A 21 1.18 -1.57 -13.94
C LEU A 21 0.43 -2.88 -13.71
N MET A 22 -0.26 -2.97 -12.60
CA MET A 22 -1.27 -4.00 -12.37
C MET A 22 -2.61 -3.51 -12.94
N ILE A 23 -3.22 -4.32 -13.78
CA ILE A 23 -4.48 -3.97 -14.47
C ILE A 23 -5.53 -5.03 -14.11
N PRO A 24 -6.53 -4.68 -13.29
CA PRO A 24 -7.65 -5.56 -12.99
C PRO A 24 -8.47 -5.88 -14.26
N VAL A 25 -8.85 -7.14 -14.41
CA VAL A 25 -9.60 -7.66 -15.54
C VAL A 25 -10.90 -8.31 -15.04
N ASN A 26 -12.03 -7.92 -15.60
CA ASN A 26 -13.31 -8.53 -15.28
C ASN A 26 -13.40 -9.95 -15.88
N LEU A 27 -13.35 -10.96 -15.03
CA LEU A 27 -13.38 -12.36 -15.44
C LEU A 27 -14.73 -12.80 -16.03
N ARG A 28 -15.81 -12.04 -15.79
CA ARG A 28 -17.13 -12.35 -16.41
C ARG A 28 -17.10 -12.26 -17.92
N ASN A 29 -16.14 -11.53 -18.49
CA ASN A 29 -15.95 -11.46 -19.94
C ASN A 29 -15.38 -12.76 -20.53
N TYR A 30 -14.78 -13.61 -19.69
CA TYR A 30 -14.09 -14.84 -20.10
C TYR A 30 -14.75 -16.10 -19.57
N PHE A 31 -15.35 -16.02 -18.38
CA PHE A 31 -15.94 -17.17 -17.69
C PHE A 31 -17.36 -16.84 -17.22
N PRO A 32 -18.33 -17.73 -17.45
CA PRO A 32 -19.67 -17.57 -16.93
C PRO A 32 -19.63 -17.58 -15.39
N SER A 33 -20.29 -16.61 -14.77
CA SER A 33 -20.41 -16.53 -13.32
C SER A 33 -21.71 -15.88 -12.91
N GLN A 34 -22.40 -16.50 -11.94
CA GLN A 34 -23.58 -15.94 -11.28
C GLN A 34 -23.23 -15.28 -9.95
N SER A 35 -21.94 -15.18 -9.62
CA SER A 35 -21.49 -14.57 -8.36
C SER A 35 -21.82 -13.07 -8.36
N MET A 36 -22.46 -12.62 -7.27
CA MET A 36 -22.69 -11.19 -7.01
C MET A 36 -21.47 -10.51 -6.39
N THR A 37 -20.46 -11.28 -5.99
CA THR A 37 -19.23 -10.77 -5.38
C THR A 37 -18.17 -10.44 -6.44
N ASN A 38 -17.04 -9.94 -6.00
CA ASN A 38 -15.89 -9.62 -6.83
C ASN A 38 -15.42 -10.86 -7.61
N PHE A 39 -15.48 -10.77 -8.94
CA PHE A 39 -15.00 -11.80 -9.85
C PHE A 39 -14.09 -11.15 -10.88
N PHE A 40 -12.85 -10.90 -10.45
CA PHE A 40 -11.82 -10.27 -11.27
C PHE A 40 -10.47 -10.99 -11.10
N GLY A 41 -9.65 -10.91 -12.12
CA GLY A 41 -8.24 -11.24 -12.10
C GLY A 41 -7.43 -9.99 -12.37
N TRP A 42 -6.15 -10.14 -12.66
CA TRP A 42 -5.28 -9.05 -13.10
C TRP A 42 -4.23 -9.54 -14.07
N ILE A 43 -3.76 -8.62 -14.87
CA ILE A 43 -2.56 -8.76 -15.70
C ILE A 43 -1.53 -7.74 -15.26
N GLU A 44 -0.27 -8.02 -15.53
CA GLU A 44 0.84 -7.10 -15.32
C GLU A 44 1.36 -6.65 -16.68
N VAL A 45 1.41 -5.34 -16.87
CA VAL A 45 1.91 -4.73 -18.10
C VAL A 45 3.02 -3.77 -17.72
N GLY A 46 4.20 -3.92 -18.28
CA GLY A 46 5.35 -3.12 -17.91
C GLY A 46 6.31 -2.86 -19.06
N TYR A 47 7.25 -1.93 -18.79
CA TYR A 47 8.30 -1.58 -19.74
C TYR A 47 9.61 -1.31 -19.02
N ILE A 48 10.73 -1.75 -19.64
CA ILE A 48 12.08 -1.44 -19.21
C ILE A 48 12.59 -0.32 -20.12
N PHE A 49 12.73 0.85 -19.56
CA PHE A 49 13.12 2.04 -20.31
C PHE A 49 14.63 2.09 -20.54
N SER A 50 15.03 2.56 -21.72
CA SER A 50 16.38 3.02 -22.06
C SER A 50 16.36 4.53 -22.32
N ASP A 51 17.53 5.12 -22.52
CA ASP A 51 17.62 6.56 -22.82
C ASP A 51 17.07 6.92 -24.22
N GLU A 52 17.01 5.94 -25.13
CA GLU A 52 16.51 6.11 -26.50
C GLU A 52 15.03 5.71 -26.66
N THR A 53 14.35 5.29 -25.57
CA THR A 53 12.96 4.83 -25.63
C THR A 53 12.01 5.95 -26.01
N THR A 54 11.24 5.74 -27.08
CA THR A 54 10.17 6.64 -27.53
C THR A 54 8.82 6.27 -26.92
N PHE A 55 7.85 7.18 -26.97
CA PHE A 55 6.49 6.89 -26.54
C PHE A 55 5.83 5.78 -27.40
N GLU A 56 6.12 5.77 -28.69
CA GLU A 56 5.59 4.76 -29.62
C GLU A 56 6.10 3.35 -29.28
N ASP A 57 7.38 3.21 -28.91
CA ASP A 57 7.94 1.91 -28.49
C ASP A 57 7.19 1.36 -27.28
N VAL A 58 6.93 2.23 -26.32
CA VAL A 58 6.15 1.86 -25.10
C VAL A 58 4.73 1.49 -25.49
N LEU A 59 4.09 2.24 -26.38
CA LEU A 59 2.71 1.98 -26.82
C LEU A 59 2.59 0.64 -27.52
N LEU A 60 3.49 0.35 -28.47
CA LEU A 60 3.53 -0.91 -29.20
C LEU A 60 3.77 -2.11 -28.26
N SER A 61 4.72 -1.96 -27.35
CA SER A 61 5.01 -3.00 -26.37
C SER A 61 3.83 -3.28 -25.44
N VAL A 62 3.20 -2.23 -24.93
CA VAL A 62 2.01 -2.34 -24.09
C VAL A 62 0.86 -3.01 -24.84
N LYS A 63 0.59 -2.59 -26.07
CA LYS A 63 -0.45 -3.20 -26.92
C LYS A 63 -0.20 -4.70 -27.10
N LYS A 64 1.03 -5.09 -27.43
CA LYS A 64 1.41 -6.49 -27.58
C LYS A 64 1.19 -7.29 -26.29
N GLN A 65 1.59 -6.74 -25.13
CA GLN A 65 1.38 -7.39 -23.83
C GLN A 65 -0.12 -7.58 -23.53
N PHE A 66 -0.96 -6.59 -23.84
CA PHE A 66 -2.42 -6.74 -23.71
C PHE A 66 -2.96 -7.85 -24.58
N GLU A 67 -2.56 -7.92 -25.84
CA GLU A 67 -2.98 -8.97 -26.79
C GLU A 67 -2.54 -10.37 -26.31
N GLU A 68 -1.35 -10.47 -25.74
CA GLU A 68 -0.80 -11.72 -25.22
C GLU A 68 -1.39 -12.16 -23.88
N GLU A 69 -1.70 -11.24 -22.98
CA GLU A 69 -2.14 -11.55 -21.61
C GLU A 69 -3.68 -11.68 -21.49
N LEU A 70 -4.44 -10.97 -22.33
CA LEU A 70 -5.91 -11.02 -22.32
C LEU A 70 -6.50 -12.21 -23.09
N VAL A 71 -5.75 -13.29 -23.16
CA VAL A 71 -6.21 -14.56 -23.74
C VAL A 71 -6.80 -15.43 -22.63
N LYS A 72 -7.96 -16.05 -22.91
CA LYS A 72 -8.72 -16.86 -21.95
C LYS A 72 -7.88 -17.95 -21.29
N GLU A 73 -7.01 -18.60 -22.05
CA GLU A 73 -6.13 -19.67 -21.60
C GLU A 73 -5.10 -19.17 -20.59
N LYS A 74 -4.49 -18.01 -20.84
CA LYS A 74 -3.52 -17.40 -19.90
C LYS A 74 -4.19 -16.94 -18.60
N ILE A 75 -5.35 -16.29 -18.74
CA ILE A 75 -6.14 -15.87 -17.57
C ILE A 75 -6.53 -17.11 -16.73
N ALA A 76 -6.99 -18.19 -17.39
CA ALA A 76 -7.32 -19.45 -16.72
C ALA A 76 -6.11 -20.06 -16.00
N MET A 77 -4.95 -20.01 -16.62
CA MET A 77 -3.70 -20.51 -16.04
C MET A 77 -3.32 -19.73 -14.78
N HIS A 78 -3.35 -18.40 -14.82
CA HIS A 78 -3.08 -17.55 -13.66
C HIS A 78 -4.07 -17.83 -12.53
N MET A 79 -5.36 -17.88 -12.82
CA MET A 79 -6.40 -18.16 -11.82
C MET A 79 -6.30 -19.57 -11.24
N SER A 80 -5.92 -20.56 -12.06
CA SER A 80 -5.76 -21.94 -11.59
C SER A 80 -4.69 -22.09 -10.52
N GLY A 81 -3.65 -21.27 -10.56
CA GLY A 81 -2.62 -21.18 -9.53
C GLY A 81 -3.20 -20.84 -8.16
N TYR A 82 -4.04 -19.81 -8.07
CA TYR A 82 -4.70 -19.39 -6.82
C TYR A 82 -5.66 -20.46 -6.31
N VAL A 83 -6.48 -21.04 -7.21
CA VAL A 83 -7.41 -22.12 -6.86
C VAL A 83 -6.67 -23.35 -6.35
N ARG A 84 -5.51 -23.69 -6.91
CA ARG A 84 -4.69 -24.83 -6.46
C ARG A 84 -4.16 -24.60 -5.05
N ILE A 85 -3.72 -23.41 -4.71
CA ILE A 85 -3.28 -23.04 -3.35
C ILE A 85 -4.45 -23.16 -2.39
N GLU A 86 -5.62 -22.65 -2.74
CA GLU A 86 -6.82 -22.68 -1.88
C GLU A 86 -7.34 -24.10 -1.67
N LYS A 87 -7.29 -24.97 -2.69
CA LYS A 87 -7.72 -26.37 -2.62
C LYS A 87 -6.74 -27.27 -1.91
N ASN A 88 -5.50 -26.83 -1.64
CA ASN A 88 -4.51 -27.62 -0.95
C ASN A 88 -4.97 -27.97 0.47
N PRO A 89 -5.07 -29.26 0.85
CA PRO A 89 -5.58 -29.67 2.16
C PRO A 89 -4.73 -29.15 3.31
N PHE A 90 -3.40 -29.06 3.14
CA PHE A 90 -2.50 -28.51 4.15
C PHE A 90 -2.75 -27.01 4.37
N VAL A 91 -2.97 -26.25 3.31
CA VAL A 91 -3.31 -24.83 3.40
C VAL A 91 -4.69 -24.64 4.03
N ARG A 92 -5.65 -25.54 3.75
CA ARG A 92 -7.00 -25.49 4.36
C ARG A 92 -6.98 -25.78 5.85
N ALA A 93 -6.12 -26.67 6.30
CA ALA A 93 -6.00 -27.04 7.72
C ALA A 93 -5.38 -25.94 8.58
N VAL A 94 -4.67 -24.97 8.00
CA VAL A 94 -4.05 -23.85 8.73
C VAL A 94 -5.15 -22.90 9.25
N PRO A 95 -5.17 -22.56 10.56
CA PRO A 95 -6.08 -21.56 11.12
C PRO A 95 -5.99 -20.21 10.40
N LEU A 96 -7.12 -19.50 10.31
CA LEU A 96 -7.22 -18.25 9.54
C LEU A 96 -6.25 -17.17 10.04
N GLU A 97 -6.02 -17.11 11.35
CA GLU A 97 -5.11 -16.15 12.00
C GLU A 97 -3.68 -16.33 11.49
N ILE A 98 -3.21 -17.57 11.39
CA ILE A 98 -1.88 -17.92 10.89
C ILE A 98 -1.81 -17.70 9.38
N LYS A 99 -2.83 -18.13 8.64
CA LYS A 99 -2.94 -17.96 7.18
C LYS A 99 -2.88 -16.48 6.79
N LYS A 100 -3.50 -15.59 7.56
CA LYS A 100 -3.46 -14.14 7.34
C LYS A 100 -2.02 -13.59 7.29
N TYR A 101 -1.14 -14.05 8.16
CA TYR A 101 0.27 -13.60 8.16
C TYR A 101 1.01 -14.07 6.91
N PHE A 102 0.83 -15.32 6.49
CA PHE A 102 1.45 -15.82 5.27
C PHE A 102 0.92 -15.10 4.02
N LEU A 103 -0.39 -14.87 3.93
CA LEU A 103 -1.00 -14.11 2.84
C LEU A 103 -0.49 -12.66 2.82
N MET A 104 -0.32 -12.03 3.98
CA MET A 104 0.21 -10.67 4.07
C MET A 104 1.67 -10.60 3.61
N ILE A 105 2.50 -11.59 3.97
CA ILE A 105 3.88 -11.69 3.50
C ILE A 105 3.91 -11.90 1.98
N GLY A 106 3.11 -12.84 1.47
CA GLY A 106 2.99 -13.11 0.04
C GLY A 106 2.52 -11.89 -0.75
N ALA A 107 1.51 -11.18 -0.27
CA ALA A 107 1.02 -9.95 -0.89
C ALA A 107 2.09 -8.84 -0.89
N ASN A 108 2.84 -8.68 0.20
CA ASN A 108 3.94 -7.71 0.28
C ASN A 108 5.11 -8.05 -0.66
N LEU A 109 5.38 -9.32 -0.88
CA LEU A 109 6.41 -9.76 -1.83
C LEU A 109 5.94 -9.55 -3.27
N GLY A 110 4.70 -9.94 -3.59
CA GLY A 110 4.11 -9.76 -4.92
C GLY A 110 3.94 -8.30 -5.31
N SER A 111 3.59 -7.42 -4.35
CA SER A 111 3.42 -5.99 -4.64
C SER A 111 4.73 -5.24 -4.95
N ARG A 112 5.89 -5.85 -4.73
CA ARG A 112 7.18 -5.21 -5.01
C ARG A 112 7.51 -5.09 -6.51
N SER A 113 6.92 -5.93 -7.35
CA SER A 113 7.07 -5.87 -8.81
C SER A 113 6.17 -4.81 -9.43
N ILE A 114 5.10 -4.38 -8.74
CA ILE A 114 4.08 -3.48 -9.24
C ILE A 114 4.40 -2.05 -8.81
N THR A 115 4.52 -1.15 -9.80
CA THR A 115 4.78 0.27 -9.52
C THR A 115 3.49 1.03 -9.24
N ALA A 116 2.43 0.76 -10.01
CA ALA A 116 1.13 1.41 -9.86
C ALA A 116 -0.01 0.50 -10.34
N VAL A 117 -1.24 0.91 -10.06
CA VAL A 117 -2.45 0.20 -10.49
C VAL A 117 -3.21 1.07 -11.49
N TYR A 118 -3.65 0.49 -12.60
CA TYR A 118 -4.57 1.12 -13.53
C TYR A 118 -5.87 0.31 -13.63
N SER A 119 -6.98 0.92 -13.27
CA SER A 119 -8.30 0.28 -13.31
C SER A 119 -9.22 1.01 -14.28
N ASN A 120 -9.72 0.30 -15.30
CA ASN A 120 -10.71 0.82 -16.21
C ASN A 120 -12.08 0.19 -15.94
N ILE A 121 -13.05 1.01 -15.57
CA ILE A 121 -14.43 0.57 -15.33
C ILE A 121 -15.22 0.45 -16.63
N GLY A 122 -14.75 1.14 -17.67
CA GLY A 122 -15.41 1.17 -18.97
C GLY A 122 -16.51 2.23 -19.04
N ILE A 123 -17.48 1.97 -19.92
CA ILE A 123 -18.56 2.92 -20.23
C ILE A 123 -19.67 2.76 -19.20
N ILE A 124 -20.01 3.85 -18.54
CA ILE A 124 -21.15 3.94 -17.62
C ILE A 124 -22.40 4.21 -18.44
N ARG A 125 -23.39 3.35 -18.27
CA ARG A 125 -24.69 3.46 -18.93
C ARG A 125 -25.76 3.72 -17.88
N LEU A 126 -26.49 4.83 -18.05
CA LEU A 126 -27.63 5.16 -17.21
C LEU A 126 -28.94 5.02 -18.00
N PRO A 127 -30.05 4.67 -17.34
CA PRO A 127 -31.38 4.85 -17.89
C PRO A 127 -31.60 6.32 -18.26
N GLU A 128 -32.38 6.57 -19.32
CA GLU A 128 -32.63 7.92 -19.84
C GLU A 128 -33.16 8.90 -18.79
N GLU A 129 -33.97 8.40 -17.88
CA GLU A 129 -34.60 9.16 -16.77
C GLU A 129 -33.59 9.88 -15.86
N TYR A 130 -32.34 9.35 -15.76
CA TYR A 130 -31.31 9.90 -14.89
C TYR A 130 -30.30 10.79 -15.61
N LYS A 131 -30.28 10.80 -16.93
CA LYS A 131 -29.32 11.58 -17.73
C LYS A 131 -29.44 13.07 -17.53
N GLU A 132 -30.64 13.56 -17.25
CA GLU A 132 -30.89 14.97 -16.99
C GLU A 132 -30.25 15.45 -15.68
N TYR A 133 -30.18 14.56 -14.68
CA TYR A 133 -29.69 14.87 -13.34
C TYR A 133 -28.19 14.59 -13.15
N ILE A 134 -27.63 13.67 -13.92
CA ILE A 134 -26.25 13.21 -13.75
C ILE A 134 -25.45 13.57 -14.99
N GLN A 135 -24.59 14.57 -14.85
CA GLN A 135 -23.76 15.09 -15.94
C GLN A 135 -22.37 14.49 -15.98
N HIS A 136 -21.78 14.17 -14.82
CA HIS A 136 -20.41 13.70 -14.72
C HIS A 136 -20.28 12.52 -13.75
N PHE A 137 -19.34 11.63 -14.04
CA PHE A 137 -18.92 10.56 -13.14
C PHE A 137 -17.44 10.73 -12.80
N GLY A 138 -17.12 10.61 -11.53
CA GLY A 138 -15.74 10.50 -11.06
C GLY A 138 -15.54 9.18 -10.33
N ILE A 139 -14.37 8.60 -10.45
CA ILE A 139 -14.02 7.37 -9.75
C ILE A 139 -12.67 7.49 -9.06
N PHE A 140 -12.67 7.15 -7.79
CA PHE A 140 -11.49 7.14 -6.95
C PHE A 140 -11.47 5.87 -6.10
N ALA A 141 -10.29 5.29 -5.94
CA ALA A 141 -10.10 4.12 -5.10
C ALA A 141 -9.05 4.42 -4.03
N SER A 142 -9.27 3.92 -2.82
CA SER A 142 -8.26 3.99 -1.76
C SER A 142 -7.09 3.07 -2.08
N THR A 143 -5.87 3.60 -2.03
CA THR A 143 -4.65 2.86 -2.36
C THR A 143 -3.53 3.14 -1.36
N ASN A 144 -2.60 2.20 -1.26
CA ASN A 144 -1.33 2.37 -0.54
C ASN A 144 -0.17 2.82 -1.45
N SER A 145 -0.42 2.94 -2.76
CA SER A 145 0.57 3.32 -3.77
C SER A 145 0.02 4.41 -4.68
N LEU A 146 0.34 4.38 -5.95
CA LEU A 146 -0.26 5.18 -7.01
C LEU A 146 -1.32 4.35 -7.74
N GLN A 147 -2.50 4.91 -7.91
CA GLN A 147 -3.57 4.27 -8.68
C GLN A 147 -4.22 5.29 -9.60
N MET A 148 -4.50 4.88 -10.83
CA MET A 148 -5.32 5.60 -11.78
C MET A 148 -6.56 4.77 -12.08
N CYS A 149 -7.73 5.40 -11.99
CA CYS A 149 -8.99 4.81 -12.39
C CYS A 149 -9.56 5.59 -13.57
N SER A 150 -10.15 4.90 -14.53
CA SER A 150 -10.84 5.52 -15.65
C SER A 150 -12.28 5.03 -15.78
N CYS A 151 -13.15 5.93 -16.21
CA CYS A 151 -14.50 5.62 -16.65
C CYS A 151 -14.91 6.58 -17.75
N SER A 152 -15.86 6.16 -18.59
CA SER A 152 -16.43 7.01 -19.65
C SER A 152 -17.92 7.15 -19.45
N TYR A 153 -18.43 8.35 -19.66
CA TYR A 153 -19.86 8.65 -19.65
C TYR A 153 -20.17 9.70 -20.71
N GLY A 154 -21.11 9.40 -21.62
CA GLY A 154 -21.33 10.22 -22.81
C GLY A 154 -20.05 10.31 -23.65
N ASP A 155 -19.65 11.52 -23.98
CA ASP A 155 -18.46 11.82 -24.78
C ASP A 155 -17.23 12.15 -23.90
N GLU A 156 -17.37 12.07 -22.57
CA GLU A 156 -16.30 12.39 -21.64
C GLU A 156 -15.65 11.12 -21.05
N MET A 157 -14.33 11.14 -20.96
CA MET A 157 -13.55 10.15 -20.22
C MET A 157 -12.94 10.81 -18.98
N VAL A 158 -13.23 10.26 -17.81
CA VAL A 158 -12.69 10.76 -16.56
C VAL A 158 -11.55 9.86 -16.09
N LEU A 159 -10.43 10.49 -15.76
CA LEU A 159 -9.23 9.85 -15.21
C LEU A 159 -9.04 10.32 -13.77
N GLY A 160 -9.25 9.44 -12.81
CA GLY A 160 -9.07 9.73 -11.39
C GLY A 160 -7.73 9.20 -10.87
N PHE A 161 -6.88 10.08 -10.35
CA PHE A 161 -5.63 9.71 -9.71
C PHE A 161 -5.78 9.69 -8.19
N THR A 162 -5.33 8.62 -7.57
CA THR A 162 -5.21 8.48 -6.12
C THR A 162 -3.78 8.09 -5.78
N SER A 163 -3.14 8.84 -4.90
CA SER A 163 -1.75 8.59 -4.52
C SER A 163 -1.55 8.78 -3.02
N LYS A 164 -0.73 7.92 -2.42
CA LYS A 164 -0.19 8.12 -1.08
C LYS A 164 1.07 8.99 -1.09
N ILE A 165 1.66 9.18 -2.26
CA ILE A 165 2.83 10.02 -2.46
C ILE A 165 2.35 11.48 -2.40
N PRO A 166 2.93 12.32 -1.55
CA PRO A 166 2.45 13.70 -1.36
C PRO A 166 2.76 14.62 -2.55
N ASN A 167 3.58 14.17 -3.50
CA ASN A 167 3.94 14.90 -4.71
C ASN A 167 2.98 14.54 -5.85
N ASP A 168 2.58 15.53 -6.64
CA ASP A 168 1.70 15.42 -7.79
C ASP A 168 2.44 15.47 -9.16
N SER A 169 3.77 15.31 -9.15
CA SER A 169 4.60 15.42 -10.36
C SER A 169 4.22 14.38 -11.42
N ILE A 170 3.88 13.16 -11.03
CA ILE A 170 3.45 12.12 -11.98
C ILE A 170 2.16 12.53 -12.71
N GLN A 171 1.21 13.12 -11.98
CA GLN A 171 -0.04 13.62 -12.55
C GLN A 171 0.21 14.79 -13.51
N ARG A 172 1.10 15.72 -13.15
CA ARG A 172 1.50 16.83 -14.01
C ARG A 172 2.22 16.36 -15.28
N ASN A 173 3.12 15.39 -15.16
CA ASN A 173 3.79 14.79 -16.31
C ASN A 173 2.78 14.11 -17.24
N PHE A 174 1.78 13.43 -16.66
CA PHE A 174 0.71 12.81 -17.45
C PHE A 174 -0.14 13.85 -18.20
N GLN A 175 -0.51 14.95 -17.54
CA GLN A 175 -1.26 16.06 -18.16
C GLN A 175 -0.47 16.73 -19.28
N ARG A 176 0.84 16.96 -19.07
CA ARG A 176 1.72 17.50 -20.11
C ARG A 176 1.75 16.61 -21.35
N MET A 177 1.89 15.29 -21.16
CA MET A 177 1.84 14.33 -22.27
C MET A 177 0.51 14.30 -23.00
N LEU A 178 -0.64 14.47 -22.29
CA LEU A 178 -1.93 14.64 -22.94
C LEU A 178 -1.98 15.88 -23.84
N GLY A 179 -1.41 16.99 -23.38
CA GLY A 179 -1.31 18.22 -24.16
C GLY A 179 -0.41 18.06 -25.38
N GLU A 180 0.71 17.36 -25.27
CA GLU A 180 1.63 17.07 -26.38
C GLU A 180 0.94 16.24 -27.48
N GLU A 181 0.05 15.32 -27.09
CA GLU A 181 -0.78 14.52 -28.00
C GLU A 181 -2.06 15.23 -28.48
N ASN A 182 -2.20 16.52 -28.22
CA ASN A 182 -3.37 17.33 -28.57
C ASN A 182 -4.71 16.79 -28.03
N VAL A 183 -4.70 16.10 -26.88
CA VAL A 183 -5.92 15.64 -26.22
C VAL A 183 -6.48 16.78 -25.36
N SER A 184 -7.68 17.27 -25.72
CA SER A 184 -8.38 18.27 -24.92
C SER A 184 -8.71 17.70 -23.55
N HIS A 185 -8.28 18.35 -22.49
CA HIS A 185 -8.51 17.90 -21.12
C HIS A 185 -8.78 19.08 -20.18
N ARG A 186 -9.47 18.79 -19.07
CA ARG A 186 -9.77 19.72 -17.99
C ARG A 186 -9.39 19.07 -16.65
N GLU A 187 -8.66 19.81 -15.82
CA GLU A 187 -8.35 19.36 -14.47
C GLU A 187 -9.51 19.70 -13.52
N LEU A 188 -9.97 18.67 -12.81
CA LEU A 188 -10.92 18.83 -11.71
C LEU A 188 -10.18 18.56 -10.40
N LYS A 189 -9.92 19.61 -9.63
CA LYS A 189 -9.34 19.47 -8.29
C LYS A 189 -10.41 19.09 -7.30
N ASN A 190 -10.18 18.03 -6.55
CA ASN A 190 -11.00 17.72 -5.39
C ASN A 190 -10.66 18.71 -4.26
N GLU A 191 -11.37 19.81 -4.21
CA GLU A 191 -11.35 20.72 -3.08
C GLU A 191 -12.20 20.13 -1.93
N PHE A 192 -11.64 19.21 -1.17
CA PHE A 192 -12.15 18.92 0.17
C PHE A 192 -11.32 19.72 1.18
N PRO A 193 -11.72 20.97 1.48
CA PRO A 193 -11.03 21.78 2.45
C PRO A 193 -11.14 21.07 3.81
N GLY A 194 -10.01 20.73 4.40
CA GLY A 194 -9.94 20.21 5.75
C GLY A 194 -9.72 18.71 5.92
N TYR A 195 -9.90 17.84 4.91
CA TYR A 195 -9.67 16.41 5.08
C TYR A 195 -8.19 16.09 5.39
N GLY A 196 -7.28 16.70 4.66
CA GLY A 196 -5.83 16.55 4.90
C GLY A 196 -5.40 17.18 6.23
N GLU A 197 -6.00 18.28 6.62
CA GLU A 197 -5.70 19.01 7.85
C GLU A 197 -6.26 18.27 9.08
N LYS A 198 -7.50 17.80 9.03
CA LYS A 198 -8.11 16.98 10.07
C LYS A 198 -7.32 15.70 10.32
N HIS A 199 -6.95 14.99 9.27
CA HIS A 199 -6.15 13.77 9.38
C HIS A 199 -4.71 14.05 9.89
N ARG A 200 -4.17 15.24 9.57
CA ARG A 200 -2.87 15.69 10.07
C ARG A 200 -2.93 16.07 11.55
N LEU A 201 -4.05 16.63 12.01
CA LEU A 201 -4.29 16.96 13.41
C LEU A 201 -4.53 15.68 14.24
N GLU A 202 -5.39 14.77 13.81
CA GLU A 202 -5.58 13.46 14.43
C GLU A 202 -4.27 12.65 14.52
N LYS A 203 -3.42 12.78 13.48
CA LYS A 203 -2.11 12.13 13.47
C LYS A 203 -1.15 12.73 14.52
N LYS A 204 -1.17 14.06 14.70
CA LYS A 204 -0.37 14.75 15.72
C LYS A 204 -0.88 14.44 17.13
N GLU A 205 -2.19 14.37 17.31
CA GLU A 205 -2.81 14.08 18.61
C GLU A 205 -2.53 12.63 19.03
N ASN A 206 -2.73 11.65 18.14
CA ASN A 206 -2.36 10.26 18.38
C ASN A 206 -0.86 10.09 18.66
N GLN A 207 0.01 10.90 18.03
CA GLN A 207 1.44 10.86 18.26
C GLN A 207 1.80 11.39 19.68
N LYS A 208 1.12 12.44 20.15
CA LYS A 208 1.28 12.96 21.52
C LYS A 208 0.83 11.93 22.56
N VAL A 209 -0.33 11.31 22.37
CA VAL A 209 -0.85 10.28 23.28
C VAL A 209 0.12 9.11 23.41
N ILE A 210 0.69 8.64 22.31
CA ILE A 210 1.66 7.53 22.31
C ILE A 210 2.96 7.94 22.98
N GLN A 211 3.47 9.16 22.73
CA GLN A 211 4.65 9.67 23.42
C GLN A 211 4.42 9.76 24.94
N THR A 212 3.27 10.32 25.36
CA THR A 212 2.92 10.41 26.77
C THR A 212 2.83 9.03 27.43
N PHE A 213 2.22 8.05 26.75
CA PHE A 213 2.13 6.68 27.24
C PHE A 213 3.51 6.00 27.33
N SER A 214 4.37 6.23 26.34
CA SER A 214 5.76 5.74 26.34
C SER A 214 6.58 6.32 27.51
N PHE A 215 6.46 7.62 27.79
CA PHE A 215 7.10 8.26 28.94
C PHE A 215 6.57 7.71 30.27
N LEU A 216 5.27 7.46 30.37
CA LEU A 216 4.67 6.89 31.57
C LEU A 216 5.21 5.47 31.85
N CYS A 217 5.28 4.62 30.84
CA CYS A 217 5.83 3.27 30.95
C CYS A 217 7.33 3.31 31.35
N LEU A 218 8.10 4.25 30.79
CA LEU A 218 9.51 4.43 31.15
C LEU A 218 9.66 4.88 32.60
N ALA A 219 8.82 5.83 33.04
CA ALA A 219 8.83 6.31 34.43
C ALA A 219 8.49 5.18 35.44
N ILE A 220 7.49 4.35 35.11
CA ILE A 220 7.13 3.18 35.92
C ILE A 220 8.29 2.18 35.97
N ALA A 221 8.95 1.91 34.83
CA ALA A 221 10.09 0.99 34.78
C ALA A 221 11.28 1.51 35.68
N VAL A 222 11.55 2.81 35.64
CA VAL A 222 12.57 3.44 36.46
C VAL A 222 12.21 3.37 37.95
N ILE A 223 10.95 3.67 38.31
CA ILE A 223 10.47 3.58 39.69
C ILE A 223 10.55 2.13 40.20
N CYS A 224 10.12 1.14 39.41
CA CYS A 224 10.25 -0.27 39.79
C CYS A 224 11.71 -0.69 39.94
N GLY A 225 12.62 -0.19 39.10
CA GLY A 225 14.07 -0.41 39.23
C GLY A 225 14.64 0.20 40.49
N MET A 226 14.24 1.43 40.85
CA MET A 226 14.67 2.07 42.11
C MET A 226 14.17 1.35 43.35
N ILE A 227 12.91 0.93 43.36
CA ILE A 227 12.34 0.14 44.46
C ILE A 227 13.07 -1.20 44.60
N ASN A 228 13.38 -1.87 43.50
CA ASN A 228 14.15 -3.12 43.51
C ASN A 228 15.58 -2.91 44.08
N PHE A 229 16.23 -1.81 43.70
CA PHE A 229 17.55 -1.45 44.24
C PHE A 229 17.53 -1.16 45.76
N MET A 230 16.45 -0.53 46.26
CA MET A 230 16.31 -0.24 47.70
C MET A 230 15.90 -1.45 48.54
N MET A 231 15.29 -2.48 47.91
CA MET A 231 14.76 -3.67 48.60
C MET A 231 15.49 -4.97 48.18
N ALA A 232 16.79 -4.89 47.98
CA ALA A 232 17.61 -5.96 47.41
C ALA A 232 17.52 -7.32 48.14
N ASP A 233 16.96 -7.38 49.35
CA ASP A 233 16.82 -8.61 50.14
C ASP A 233 15.40 -9.24 50.13
N VAL A 234 14.42 -8.62 49.48
CA VAL A 234 13.02 -9.07 49.58
C VAL A 234 12.29 -9.12 48.25
N LEU A 235 12.51 -9.96 47.40
CA LEU A 235 11.57 -10.39 46.36
C LEU A 235 12.02 -10.28 44.90
N ASN A 236 12.28 -11.41 44.31
CA ASN A 236 12.33 -11.70 42.88
C ASN A 236 11.03 -11.30 42.10
N TRP A 237 9.94 -10.99 42.77
CA TRP A 237 8.64 -10.67 42.16
C TRP A 237 8.63 -9.32 41.43
N PHE A 238 9.31 -8.32 41.91
CA PHE A 238 9.40 -7.00 41.24
C PHE A 238 10.22 -7.07 39.96
N TRP A 239 11.15 -7.99 39.88
CA TRP A 239 11.91 -8.27 38.65
C TRP A 239 11.03 -8.77 37.53
N PHE A 240 10.14 -9.73 37.83
CA PHE A 240 9.19 -10.26 36.83
C PHE A 240 8.16 -9.19 36.38
N ALA A 241 7.72 -8.33 37.26
CA ALA A 241 6.81 -7.23 36.92
C ALA A 241 7.50 -6.18 36.05
N GLY A 242 8.73 -5.78 36.38
CA GLY A 242 9.52 -4.82 35.59
C GLY A 242 9.87 -5.37 34.20
N ALA A 243 10.29 -6.63 34.10
CA ALA A 243 10.56 -7.30 32.85
C ALA A 243 9.28 -7.47 32.00
N GLY A 244 8.15 -7.80 32.63
CA GLY A 244 6.85 -7.87 31.97
C GLY A 244 6.40 -6.54 31.36
N CYS A 245 6.56 -5.43 32.11
CA CYS A 245 6.26 -4.08 31.61
C CYS A 245 7.21 -3.66 30.48
N ALA A 246 8.50 -3.99 30.55
CA ALA A 246 9.45 -3.71 29.48
C ALA A 246 9.15 -4.50 28.23
N CYS A 247 8.79 -5.79 28.36
CA CYS A 247 8.35 -6.61 27.24
C CYS A 247 7.03 -6.11 26.61
N ALA A 248 6.05 -5.73 27.42
CA ALA A 248 4.80 -5.16 26.95
C ALA A 248 5.05 -3.84 26.22
N TRP A 249 5.90 -2.98 26.73
CA TRP A 249 6.31 -1.74 26.08
C TRP A 249 7.01 -2.01 24.74
N LEU A 250 7.92 -2.98 24.68
CA LEU A 250 8.62 -3.39 23.46
C LEU A 250 7.66 -3.91 22.40
N VAL A 251 6.67 -4.73 22.80
CA VAL A 251 5.63 -5.24 21.89
C VAL A 251 4.75 -4.11 21.36
N VAL A 252 4.34 -3.16 22.20
CA VAL A 252 3.55 -2.00 21.79
C VAL A 252 4.35 -1.11 20.83
N MET A 253 5.63 -0.88 21.12
CA MET A 253 6.51 -0.08 20.26
C MET A 253 6.79 -0.76 18.93
N VAL A 254 7.10 -2.06 18.92
CA VAL A 254 7.27 -2.84 17.67
C VAL A 254 5.99 -2.84 16.84
N ALA A 255 4.83 -3.02 17.47
CA ALA A 255 3.54 -2.97 16.77
C ALA A 255 3.27 -1.57 16.19
N TYR A 256 3.59 -0.52 16.92
CA TYR A 256 3.45 0.87 16.49
C TYR A 256 4.37 1.20 15.32
N TYR A 257 5.65 0.84 15.38
CA TYR A 257 6.62 1.08 14.32
C TYR A 257 6.36 0.22 13.09
N LYS A 258 5.96 -1.03 13.25
CA LYS A 258 5.59 -1.92 12.14
C LYS A 258 4.36 -1.40 11.38
N ARG A 259 3.39 -0.81 12.08
CA ARG A 259 2.19 -0.22 11.47
C ARG A 259 2.49 1.07 10.69
N ARG A 260 3.62 1.73 10.92
CA ARG A 260 3.94 3.06 10.36
C ARG A 260 5.06 3.13 9.35
N ASN A 261 5.76 2.05 9.04
CA ASN A 261 6.92 2.08 8.13
C ASN A 261 7.94 3.21 8.42
N ILE A 262 8.00 3.68 9.67
CA ILE A 262 8.89 4.74 10.13
C ILE A 262 9.97 4.10 10.98
N LEU A 263 11.24 4.27 10.54
CA LEU A 263 12.44 4.35 11.37
C LEU A 263 13.33 3.13 11.51
N LYS A 264 14.36 3.16 10.67
CA LYS A 264 15.61 2.46 10.96
C LYS A 264 16.38 3.11 12.14
N ASN A 265 16.29 4.42 12.32
CA ASN A 265 17.12 5.14 13.33
C ASN A 265 16.64 5.01 14.78
N GLU A 266 15.33 4.95 15.02
CA GLU A 266 14.83 4.86 16.40
C GLU A 266 14.81 3.41 16.92
N MET A 267 14.80 2.41 16.06
CA MET A 267 15.01 1.02 16.47
C MET A 267 16.38 0.81 17.13
N TRP A 268 17.42 1.50 16.67
CA TRP A 268 18.75 1.43 17.29
C TRP A 268 18.78 2.06 18.69
N GLN A 269 18.04 3.12 18.92
CA GLN A 269 17.94 3.74 20.26
C GLN A 269 17.22 2.82 21.24
N LEU A 270 16.16 2.11 20.80
CA LEU A 270 15.44 1.14 21.62
C LEU A 270 16.29 -0.10 21.92
N LEU A 271 17.06 -0.59 20.95
CA LEU A 271 18.04 -1.66 21.16
C LEU A 271 19.13 -1.22 22.15
N LEU A 272 19.61 -0.01 22.04
CA LEU A 272 20.63 0.54 22.92
C LEU A 272 20.14 0.62 24.38
N ILE A 273 18.90 1.11 24.59
CA ILE A 273 18.27 1.17 25.92
C ILE A 273 18.08 -0.23 26.51
N SER A 274 17.65 -1.20 25.69
CA SER A 274 17.49 -2.60 26.12
C SER A 274 18.83 -3.25 26.48
N VAL A 275 19.88 -2.98 25.70
CA VAL A 275 21.24 -3.47 25.98
C VAL A 275 21.81 -2.81 27.23
N ILE A 276 21.61 -1.51 27.43
CA ILE A 276 22.04 -0.81 28.66
C ILE A 276 21.31 -1.40 29.86
N ALA A 277 20.01 -1.69 29.79
CA ALA A 277 19.25 -2.30 30.86
C ALA A 277 19.78 -3.70 31.23
N ILE A 278 20.13 -4.52 30.22
CA ILE A 278 20.71 -5.87 30.42
C ILE A 278 22.13 -5.78 30.99
N LEU A 279 22.94 -4.82 30.53
CA LEU A 279 24.29 -4.63 31.03
C LEU A 279 24.30 -4.10 32.47
N TRP A 280 23.36 -3.21 32.80
CA TRP A 280 23.17 -2.69 34.17
C TRP A 280 22.86 -3.84 35.13
N ASP A 281 22.03 -4.77 34.75
CA ASP A 281 21.69 -5.97 35.51
C ASP A 281 22.90 -6.83 35.82
N ARG A 282 23.82 -7.01 34.88
CA ARG A 282 25.04 -7.80 35.07
C ARG A 282 26.10 -7.12 35.93
N PHE A 283 26.05 -5.79 36.08
CA PHE A 283 27.02 -5.04 36.88
C PHE A 283 26.56 -4.78 38.33
N THR A 284 25.27 -4.94 38.59
CA THR A 284 24.66 -4.71 39.91
C THR A 284 24.28 -6.00 40.66
N GLY A 285 24.36 -7.16 40.03
CA GLY A 285 24.21 -8.50 40.61
C GLY A 285 25.55 -9.19 40.73
#